data_5eba899baf9223bf19c1604a7aedb6a9
#
_entry.id   5eba899baf9223bf19c1604a7aedb6a9
#
_cell.length_a   1.000
_cell.length_b   1.000
_cell.length_c   1.000
_cell.angle_alpha   90.00
_cell.angle_beta   90.00
_cell.angle_gamma   90.00
#
_symmetry.space_group_name_H-M   'P 1'
#
loop_
_entity.id
_entity.type
_entity.pdbx_description
1 polymer ?
#
loop_
_entity_poly.entity_id
_entity_poly.type
_entity_poly.pdbx_seq_one_letter_code
_entity_poly.pdbx_strand_id
1 'polypeptide(L)'
;MEIKIEQLRKNFGEKVAVDIDTYTIHSGDMLGLVGNNGAGKTTLFRLMLDLLQADNGNVHIGENNVCQNEDWKAHTGAFIDDGFLIDYLTPEEYFYFVGKMYGMKKEEVDERVAQFERFMNGEVIGHKKLIRDYSAGNKQKIGIISALLHQPQVLILDEPFNFLDPSSQSIIKHLLKEYNQQTGATILVSSHNLNHTVDVCPRIALMEHGHIIRDIDNRDGS
;
A
#
# COMPACT_ATOMS: atom_id res chain seq x y z
N MET A 1 12.04 7.32 -0.46
CA MET A 1 12.93 6.12 -0.39
C MET A 1 12.72 5.33 -1.67
N GLU A 2 13.80 4.89 -2.34
CA GLU A 2 13.76 4.15 -3.61
C GLU A 2 13.46 2.66 -3.39
N ILE A 3 12.80 2.02 -4.38
CA ILE A 3 12.60 0.55 -4.39
C ILE A 3 13.26 -0.01 -5.64
N LYS A 4 14.10 -1.02 -5.49
CA LYS A 4 14.77 -1.73 -6.59
C LYS A 4 14.41 -3.19 -6.60
N ILE A 5 14.09 -3.71 -7.79
CA ILE A 5 13.79 -5.10 -8.07
C ILE A 5 14.86 -5.61 -9.02
N GLU A 6 15.48 -6.74 -8.70
CA GLU A 6 16.54 -7.34 -9.51
C GLU A 6 16.30 -8.85 -9.66
N GLN A 7 16.13 -9.29 -10.91
CA GLN A 7 15.93 -10.71 -11.31
C GLN A 7 14.87 -11.44 -10.48
N LEU A 8 13.81 -10.71 -10.11
CA LEU A 8 12.78 -11.20 -9.19
C LEU A 8 11.88 -12.21 -9.89
N ARG A 9 11.84 -13.43 -9.37
CA ARG A 9 11.00 -14.49 -9.91
C ARG A 9 10.23 -15.21 -8.81
N LYS A 10 8.93 -15.48 -9.10
CA LYS A 10 8.06 -16.29 -8.27
C LYS A 10 7.15 -17.15 -9.12
N ASN A 11 7.15 -18.46 -8.84
CA ASN A 11 6.28 -19.44 -9.46
C ASN A 11 5.36 -20.09 -8.41
N PHE A 12 4.16 -20.45 -8.83
CA PHE A 12 3.25 -21.34 -8.09
C PHE A 12 3.00 -22.58 -8.96
N GLY A 13 3.72 -23.66 -8.69
CA GLY A 13 3.78 -24.81 -9.58
C GLY A 13 4.34 -24.41 -10.93
N GLU A 14 3.60 -24.69 -12.01
CA GLU A 14 4.00 -24.33 -13.37
C GLU A 14 3.67 -22.87 -13.76
N LYS A 15 2.88 -22.19 -12.94
CA LYS A 15 2.45 -20.81 -13.22
C LYS A 15 3.50 -19.82 -12.76
N VAL A 16 4.02 -19.02 -13.70
CA VAL A 16 4.82 -17.84 -13.40
C VAL A 16 3.90 -16.75 -12.85
N ALA A 17 4.13 -16.31 -11.62
CA ALA A 17 3.35 -15.26 -10.98
C ALA A 17 4.03 -13.90 -11.04
N VAL A 18 5.37 -13.86 -10.96
CA VAL A 18 6.21 -12.68 -11.14
C VAL A 18 7.49 -13.10 -11.85
N ASP A 19 7.89 -12.33 -12.87
CA ASP A 19 9.17 -12.46 -13.57
C ASP A 19 9.60 -11.08 -14.08
N ILE A 20 10.47 -10.42 -13.34
CA ILE A 20 10.91 -9.05 -13.57
C ILE A 20 12.44 -9.00 -13.46
N ASP A 21 13.10 -8.74 -14.59
CA ASP A 21 14.56 -8.67 -14.64
C ASP A 21 15.10 -7.50 -13.81
N THR A 22 14.62 -6.31 -14.10
CA THR A 22 15.02 -5.09 -13.36
C THR A 22 13.87 -4.09 -13.40
N TYR A 23 13.56 -3.52 -12.25
CA TYR A 23 12.59 -2.42 -12.15
C TYR A 23 12.95 -1.49 -10.99
N THR A 24 12.89 -0.18 -11.24
CA THR A 24 13.20 0.83 -10.22
C THR A 24 12.02 1.78 -10.05
N ILE A 25 11.62 1.97 -8.79
CA ILE A 25 10.66 2.98 -8.37
C ILE A 25 11.44 4.02 -7.59
N HIS A 26 11.54 5.23 -8.16
CA HIS A 26 12.35 6.27 -7.58
C HIS A 26 11.73 6.86 -6.32
N SER A 27 12.59 7.44 -5.47
CA SER A 27 12.11 8.12 -4.26
C SER A 27 11.15 9.24 -4.62
N GLY A 28 9.98 9.26 -3.96
CA GLY A 28 8.92 10.23 -4.21
C GLY A 28 7.97 9.89 -5.36
N ASP A 29 8.19 8.77 -6.06
CA ASP A 29 7.23 8.33 -7.09
C ASP A 29 5.86 8.02 -6.50
N MET A 30 4.84 8.37 -7.24
CA MET A 30 3.50 7.80 -7.09
C MET A 30 3.24 6.87 -8.27
N LEU A 31 3.37 5.57 -8.05
CA LEU A 31 3.24 4.52 -9.06
C LEU A 31 1.91 3.80 -8.96
N GLY A 32 1.14 3.80 -10.04
CA GLY A 32 -0.02 2.93 -10.23
C GLY A 32 0.38 1.62 -10.92
N LEU A 33 0.27 0.50 -10.23
CA LEU A 33 0.48 -0.83 -10.80
C LEU A 33 -0.85 -1.37 -11.31
N VAL A 34 -1.05 -1.36 -12.62
CA VAL A 34 -2.32 -1.72 -13.25
C VAL A 34 -2.21 -3.08 -13.96
N GLY A 35 -3.25 -3.88 -13.88
CA GLY A 35 -3.33 -5.18 -14.56
C GLY A 35 -4.57 -5.96 -14.15
N ASN A 36 -4.97 -6.92 -14.98
CA ASN A 36 -6.10 -7.78 -14.70
C ASN A 36 -5.92 -8.62 -13.42
N ASN A 37 -7.00 -9.17 -12.91
CA ASN A 37 -6.93 -10.14 -11.81
C ASN A 37 -6.05 -11.32 -12.23
N GLY A 38 -5.09 -11.68 -11.37
CA GLY A 38 -4.13 -12.73 -11.66
C GLY A 38 -2.90 -12.29 -12.48
N ALA A 39 -2.74 -10.99 -12.78
CA ALA A 39 -1.55 -10.46 -13.46
C ALA A 39 -0.25 -10.55 -12.62
N GLY A 40 -0.37 -10.71 -11.28
CA GLY A 40 0.78 -10.81 -10.38
C GLY A 40 0.96 -9.63 -9.42
N LYS A 41 0.09 -8.61 -9.45
CA LYS A 41 0.21 -7.37 -8.65
C LYS A 41 0.36 -7.64 -7.15
N THR A 42 -0.61 -8.35 -6.55
CA THR A 42 -0.57 -8.72 -5.13
C THR A 42 0.64 -9.59 -4.80
N THR A 43 1.03 -10.51 -5.69
CA THR A 43 2.22 -11.33 -5.52
C THR A 43 3.48 -10.46 -5.48
N LEU A 44 3.59 -9.50 -6.38
CA LEU A 44 4.70 -8.54 -6.41
C LEU A 44 4.76 -7.73 -5.11
N PHE A 45 3.64 -7.19 -4.65
CA PHE A 45 3.59 -6.44 -3.38
C PHE A 45 3.96 -7.31 -2.17
N ARG A 46 3.50 -8.56 -2.14
CA ARG A 46 3.89 -9.50 -1.07
C ARG A 46 5.39 -9.85 -1.09
N LEU A 47 6.00 -9.93 -2.27
CA LEU A 47 7.46 -10.10 -2.40
C LEU A 47 8.21 -8.85 -1.94
N MET A 48 7.75 -7.65 -2.28
CA MET A 48 8.34 -6.39 -1.82
C MET A 48 8.27 -6.23 -0.29
N LEU A 49 7.27 -6.81 0.36
CA LEU A 49 7.03 -6.72 1.80
C LEU A 49 7.57 -7.92 2.58
N ASP A 50 8.33 -8.80 1.94
CA ASP A 50 8.84 -10.06 2.53
C ASP A 50 7.74 -10.93 3.17
N LEU A 51 6.49 -10.80 2.68
CA LEU A 51 5.37 -11.65 3.05
C LEU A 51 5.32 -12.95 2.23
N LEU A 52 6.14 -13.02 1.20
CA LEU A 52 6.30 -14.15 0.31
C LEU A 52 7.76 -14.24 -0.13
N GLN A 53 8.34 -15.42 -0.03
CA GLN A 53 9.72 -15.65 -0.46
C GLN A 53 9.81 -15.79 -1.99
N ALA A 54 10.73 -15.06 -2.61
CA ALA A 54 11.06 -15.21 -4.02
C ALA A 54 11.74 -16.55 -4.31
N ASP A 55 11.56 -17.10 -5.51
CA ASP A 55 12.32 -18.26 -5.97
C ASP A 55 13.71 -17.84 -6.48
N ASN A 56 13.81 -16.60 -6.99
CA ASN A 56 15.07 -15.98 -7.40
C ASN A 56 14.95 -14.45 -7.28
N GLY A 57 16.11 -13.79 -7.21
CA GLY A 57 16.22 -12.33 -7.22
C GLY A 57 16.00 -11.68 -5.87
N ASN A 58 15.98 -10.35 -5.89
CA ASN A 58 15.95 -9.53 -4.69
C ASN A 58 15.06 -8.31 -4.86
N VAL A 59 14.54 -7.83 -3.72
CA VAL A 59 13.92 -6.51 -3.60
C VAL A 59 14.69 -5.71 -2.56
N HIS A 60 15.00 -4.47 -2.88
CA HIS A 60 15.59 -3.50 -1.96
C HIS A 60 14.63 -2.35 -1.71
N ILE A 61 14.49 -1.95 -0.46
CA ILE A 61 13.82 -0.70 -0.05
C ILE A 61 14.89 0.19 0.59
N GLY A 62 15.24 1.28 -0.10
CA GLY A 62 16.45 2.04 0.19
C GLY A 62 17.69 1.17 -0.03
N GLU A 63 18.55 1.09 0.97
CA GLU A 63 19.76 0.25 0.95
C GLU A 63 19.51 -1.18 1.48
N ASN A 64 18.31 -1.46 1.98
CA ASN A 64 18.00 -2.72 2.67
C ASN A 64 17.43 -3.76 1.70
N ASN A 65 18.08 -4.91 1.60
CA ASN A 65 17.46 -6.11 1.02
C ASN A 65 16.37 -6.59 1.97
N VAL A 66 15.12 -6.65 1.50
CA VAL A 66 13.94 -6.91 2.34
C VAL A 66 13.96 -8.28 3.04
N CYS A 67 14.65 -9.27 2.45
CA CYS A 67 14.77 -10.61 3.02
C CYS A 67 15.92 -10.75 4.03
N GLN A 68 16.84 -9.78 4.10
CA GLN A 68 18.05 -9.89 4.92
C GLN A 68 18.09 -8.91 6.09
N ASN A 69 17.32 -7.84 6.04
CA ASN A 69 17.30 -6.79 7.03
C ASN A 69 15.85 -6.32 7.25
N GLU A 70 15.50 -5.96 8.47
CA GLU A 70 14.15 -5.53 8.85
C GLU A 70 14.01 -4.00 9.00
N ASP A 71 15.10 -3.22 8.88
CA ASP A 71 15.10 -1.77 9.12
C ASP A 71 14.16 -1.01 8.19
N TRP A 72 13.93 -1.54 6.98
CA TRP A 72 12.96 -0.97 6.04
C TRP A 72 11.53 -0.96 6.56
N LYS A 73 11.16 -1.87 7.49
CA LYS A 73 9.82 -1.98 8.05
C LYS A 73 9.41 -0.73 8.84
N ALA A 74 10.37 -0.11 9.53
CA ALA A 74 10.13 1.13 10.29
C ALA A 74 9.72 2.32 9.40
N HIS A 75 10.05 2.26 8.12
CA HIS A 75 9.81 3.32 7.13
C HIS A 75 8.76 2.95 6.08
N THR A 76 8.15 1.78 6.20
CA THR A 76 7.19 1.25 5.22
C THR A 76 5.84 1.02 5.87
N GLY A 77 4.79 1.58 5.26
CA GLY A 77 3.41 1.27 5.57
C GLY A 77 2.79 0.45 4.44
N ALA A 78 1.97 -0.52 4.77
CA ALA A 78 1.32 -1.34 3.76
C ALA A 78 -0.08 -1.78 4.20
N PHE A 79 -0.97 -1.89 3.21
CA PHE A 79 -2.24 -2.58 3.37
C PHE A 79 -2.53 -3.40 2.11
N ILE A 80 -2.54 -4.72 2.26
CA ILE A 80 -2.70 -5.68 1.17
C ILE A 80 -4.13 -6.22 1.13
N ASP A 81 -4.65 -6.69 2.26
CA ASP A 81 -6.01 -7.17 2.40
C ASP A 81 -6.47 -7.12 3.87
N ASP A 82 -7.77 -7.27 4.09
CA ASP A 82 -8.37 -7.23 5.43
C ASP A 82 -8.00 -8.42 6.32
N GLY A 83 -7.43 -9.49 5.78
CA GLY A 83 -6.91 -10.62 6.55
C GLY A 83 -5.73 -10.26 7.45
N PHE A 84 -5.10 -9.10 7.24
CA PHE A 84 -4.05 -8.57 8.12
C PHE A 84 -4.60 -7.73 9.27
N LEU A 85 -5.89 -7.42 9.31
CA LEU A 85 -6.52 -6.72 10.43
C LEU A 85 -6.73 -7.66 11.61
N ILE A 86 -6.64 -7.13 12.83
CA ILE A 86 -6.93 -7.91 14.03
C ILE A 86 -8.43 -7.83 14.32
N ASP A 87 -9.16 -8.82 13.91
CA ASP A 87 -10.62 -8.90 13.91
C ASP A 87 -11.28 -8.72 15.30
N TYR A 88 -10.56 -9.02 16.36
CA TYR A 88 -11.06 -9.01 17.75
C TYR A 88 -10.77 -7.71 18.51
N LEU A 89 -10.22 -6.71 17.82
CA LEU A 89 -10.02 -5.37 18.37
C LEU A 89 -11.08 -4.41 17.83
N THR A 90 -11.34 -3.34 18.56
CA THR A 90 -11.99 -2.15 17.99
C THR A 90 -10.99 -1.39 17.11
N PRO A 91 -11.43 -0.53 16.18
CA PRO A 91 -10.52 0.29 15.38
C PRO A 91 -9.55 1.12 16.24
N GLU A 92 -10.03 1.70 17.34
CA GLU A 92 -9.21 2.47 18.28
C GLU A 92 -8.10 1.63 18.91
N GLU A 93 -8.46 0.44 19.42
CA GLU A 93 -7.49 -0.51 19.99
C GLU A 93 -6.46 -0.95 18.96
N TYR A 94 -6.90 -1.18 17.71
CA TYR A 94 -6.02 -1.56 16.60
C TYR A 94 -5.07 -0.42 16.24
N PHE A 95 -5.54 0.82 16.13
CA PHE A 95 -4.68 1.97 15.86
C PHE A 95 -3.65 2.19 17.00
N TYR A 96 -4.05 2.03 18.25
CA TYR A 96 -3.11 2.10 19.37
C TYR A 96 -2.09 0.96 19.34
N PHE A 97 -2.51 -0.25 19.00
CA PHE A 97 -1.61 -1.39 18.85
C PHE A 97 -0.57 -1.11 17.75
N VAL A 98 -1.00 -0.69 16.57
CA VAL A 98 -0.10 -0.36 15.45
C VAL A 98 0.82 0.81 15.82
N GLY A 99 0.28 1.90 16.35
CA GLY A 99 1.08 3.05 16.77
C GLY A 99 2.15 2.69 17.80
N LYS A 100 1.81 1.84 18.77
CA LYS A 100 2.77 1.35 19.78
C LYS A 100 3.92 0.55 19.17
N MET A 101 3.67 -0.24 18.12
CA MET A 101 4.72 -0.96 17.40
C MET A 101 5.75 -0.02 16.76
N TYR A 102 5.32 1.18 16.37
CA TYR A 102 6.17 2.24 15.84
C TYR A 102 6.64 3.24 16.91
N GLY A 103 6.49 2.92 18.21
CA GLY A 103 6.93 3.76 19.32
C GLY A 103 6.10 5.01 19.58
N MET A 104 4.93 5.13 18.96
CA MET A 104 4.03 6.29 19.13
C MET A 104 3.33 6.24 20.51
N LYS A 105 3.14 7.42 21.11
CA LYS A 105 2.29 7.59 22.29
C LYS A 105 0.83 7.64 21.87
N LYS A 106 -0.05 7.41 22.85
CA LYS A 106 -1.50 7.42 22.61
C LYS A 106 -1.99 8.74 22.01
N GLU A 107 -1.53 9.84 22.55
CA GLU A 107 -1.89 11.19 22.13
C GLU A 107 -1.47 11.45 20.68
N GLU A 108 -0.29 10.94 20.26
CA GLU A 108 0.19 11.04 18.89
C GLU A 108 -0.66 10.21 17.94
N VAL A 109 -1.13 9.03 18.39
CA VAL A 109 -2.05 8.19 17.61
C VAL A 109 -3.40 8.91 17.45
N ASP A 110 -3.95 9.47 18.53
CA ASP A 110 -5.22 10.19 18.49
C ASP A 110 -5.15 11.39 17.54
N GLU A 111 -4.09 12.20 17.62
CA GLU A 111 -3.86 13.34 16.70
C GLU A 111 -3.73 12.89 15.25
N ARG A 112 -3.06 11.75 15.02
CA ARG A 112 -2.89 11.21 13.68
C ARG A 112 -4.19 10.68 13.10
N VAL A 113 -4.96 9.91 13.87
CA VAL A 113 -6.26 9.37 13.47
C VAL A 113 -7.27 10.49 13.17
N ALA A 114 -7.24 11.58 13.95
CA ALA A 114 -8.11 12.74 13.72
C ALA A 114 -7.92 13.37 12.34
N GLN A 115 -6.75 13.28 11.73
CA GLN A 115 -6.50 13.78 10.37
C GLN A 115 -7.32 13.04 9.30
N PHE A 116 -7.78 11.84 9.61
CA PHE A 116 -8.60 11.01 8.72
C PHE A 116 -10.11 11.10 8.99
N GLU A 117 -10.56 12.05 9.83
CA GLU A 117 -11.97 12.17 10.21
C GLU A 117 -12.90 12.24 9.00
N ARG A 118 -12.55 13.05 7.99
CA ARG A 118 -13.31 13.16 6.74
C ARG A 118 -13.37 11.84 5.97
N PHE A 119 -12.29 11.06 5.97
CA PHE A 119 -12.23 9.76 5.30
C PHE A 119 -13.02 8.70 6.07
N MET A 120 -13.00 8.73 7.38
CA MET A 120 -13.78 7.84 8.24
C MET A 120 -15.28 8.14 8.17
N ASN A 121 -15.65 9.40 7.91
CA ASN A 121 -17.06 9.84 7.76
C ASN A 121 -17.94 9.48 8.98
N GLY A 122 -17.37 9.46 10.19
CA GLY A 122 -18.08 9.08 11.41
C GLY A 122 -18.45 7.59 11.51
N GLU A 123 -17.95 6.72 10.61
CA GLU A 123 -18.36 5.32 10.50
C GLU A 123 -17.37 4.33 11.16
N VAL A 124 -16.17 4.78 11.52
CA VAL A 124 -15.06 3.90 11.93
C VAL A 124 -14.84 3.92 13.43
N ILE A 125 -14.70 5.08 14.06
CA ILE A 125 -14.39 5.24 15.47
C ILE A 125 -15.63 5.62 16.30
N GLY A 126 -15.57 5.38 17.63
CA GLY A 126 -16.65 5.76 18.55
C GLY A 126 -17.80 4.74 18.68
N HIS A 127 -17.74 3.60 18.03
CA HIS A 127 -18.88 2.66 17.95
C HIS A 127 -18.77 1.45 18.88
N LYS A 128 -17.68 1.25 19.61
CA LYS A 128 -17.43 0.07 20.48
C LYS A 128 -17.69 -1.26 19.76
N LYS A 129 -17.40 -1.31 18.46
CA LYS A 129 -17.64 -2.42 17.55
C LYS A 129 -16.32 -3.07 17.16
N LEU A 130 -16.28 -4.39 17.08
CA LEU A 130 -15.07 -5.12 16.67
C LEU A 130 -14.85 -5.00 15.16
N ILE A 131 -13.60 -5.01 14.72
CA ILE A 131 -13.23 -4.88 13.30
C ILE A 131 -13.96 -5.92 12.43
N ARG A 132 -14.08 -7.17 12.90
CA ARG A 132 -14.82 -8.22 12.18
C ARG A 132 -16.27 -7.87 11.80
N ASP A 133 -16.90 -7.00 12.58
CA ASP A 133 -18.31 -6.64 12.41
C ASP A 133 -18.51 -5.43 11.49
N TYR A 134 -17.43 -4.83 10.99
CA TYR A 134 -17.49 -3.72 10.04
C TYR A 134 -17.69 -4.21 8.60
N SER A 135 -18.26 -3.33 7.76
CA SER A 135 -18.36 -3.57 6.32
C SER A 135 -16.98 -3.64 5.68
N ALA A 136 -16.88 -4.27 4.50
CA ALA A 136 -15.62 -4.33 3.75
C ALA A 136 -15.04 -2.92 3.48
N GLY A 137 -15.90 -1.93 3.17
CA GLY A 137 -15.45 -0.55 2.97
C GLY A 137 -14.85 0.09 4.22
N ASN A 138 -15.44 -0.15 5.39
CA ASN A 138 -14.89 0.37 6.65
C ASN A 138 -13.62 -0.38 7.09
N LYS A 139 -13.52 -1.68 6.85
CA LYS A 139 -12.27 -2.43 7.01
C LYS A 139 -11.17 -1.88 6.11
N GLN A 140 -11.51 -1.54 4.86
CA GLN A 140 -10.60 -0.87 3.93
C GLN A 140 -10.10 0.45 4.49
N LYS A 141 -10.99 1.30 5.02
CA LYS A 141 -10.62 2.56 5.67
C LYS A 141 -9.67 2.32 6.85
N ILE A 142 -9.98 1.37 7.72
CA ILE A 142 -9.14 1.01 8.89
C ILE A 142 -7.74 0.58 8.44
N GLY A 143 -7.64 -0.30 7.44
CA GLY A 143 -6.36 -0.78 6.92
C GLY A 143 -5.51 0.33 6.32
N ILE A 144 -6.10 1.19 5.49
CA ILE A 144 -5.38 2.32 4.88
C ILE A 144 -4.90 3.31 5.94
N ILE A 145 -5.74 3.65 6.93
CA ILE A 145 -5.34 4.55 8.02
C ILE A 145 -4.19 3.96 8.82
N SER A 146 -4.26 2.66 9.15
CA SER A 146 -3.19 1.99 9.89
C SER A 146 -1.85 2.01 9.16
N ALA A 147 -1.87 1.84 7.83
CA ALA A 147 -0.68 1.90 6.98
C ALA A 147 -0.02 3.31 6.95
N LEU A 148 -0.81 4.37 7.14
CA LEU A 148 -0.36 5.77 7.14
C LEU A 148 -0.01 6.31 8.53
N LEU A 149 -0.32 5.59 9.60
CA LEU A 149 -0.31 6.08 10.97
C LEU A 149 1.06 6.61 11.42
N HIS A 150 2.14 5.90 11.09
CA HIS A 150 3.52 6.22 11.47
C HIS A 150 4.26 7.08 10.44
N GLN A 151 3.55 7.65 9.46
CA GLN A 151 4.11 8.49 8.39
C GLN A 151 5.23 7.81 7.59
N PRO A 152 4.95 6.70 6.91
CA PRO A 152 5.96 5.93 6.20
C PRO A 152 6.59 6.73 5.05
N GLN A 153 7.86 6.44 4.74
CA GLN A 153 8.54 6.94 3.55
C GLN A 153 8.20 6.13 2.30
N VAL A 154 7.73 4.89 2.48
CA VAL A 154 7.20 4.01 1.43
C VAL A 154 5.81 3.56 1.85
N LEU A 155 4.83 3.70 0.97
CA LEU A 155 3.46 3.26 1.18
C LEU A 155 3.03 2.32 0.06
N ILE A 156 2.59 1.11 0.41
CA ILE A 156 2.14 0.09 -0.55
C ILE A 156 0.69 -0.27 -0.25
N LEU A 157 -0.21 0.00 -1.19
CA LEU A 157 -1.64 -0.24 -1.07
C LEU A 157 -2.13 -1.14 -2.20
N ASP A 158 -2.64 -2.32 -1.86
CA ASP A 158 -3.22 -3.23 -2.85
C ASP A 158 -4.73 -2.97 -2.98
N GLU A 159 -5.17 -2.61 -4.19
CA GLU A 159 -6.56 -2.31 -4.55
C GLU A 159 -7.27 -1.37 -3.54
N PRO A 160 -6.68 -0.21 -3.13
CA PRO A 160 -7.20 0.60 -2.04
C PRO A 160 -8.56 1.24 -2.30
N PHE A 161 -9.00 1.29 -3.56
CA PHE A 161 -10.29 1.89 -3.96
C PHE A 161 -11.45 0.91 -3.93
N ASN A 162 -11.17 -0.40 -3.78
CA ASN A 162 -12.20 -1.41 -3.70
C ASN A 162 -13.06 -1.22 -2.44
N PHE A 163 -14.34 -1.58 -2.55
CA PHE A 163 -15.33 -1.50 -1.47
C PHE A 163 -15.65 -0.09 -0.95
N LEU A 164 -14.96 0.95 -1.43
CA LEU A 164 -15.23 2.33 -1.06
C LEU A 164 -16.32 2.93 -1.96
N ASP A 165 -17.19 3.71 -1.36
CA ASP A 165 -18.13 4.57 -2.10
C ASP A 165 -17.38 5.68 -2.88
N PRO A 166 -18.02 6.29 -3.91
CA PRO A 166 -17.35 7.29 -4.74
C PRO A 166 -16.80 8.50 -3.96
N SER A 167 -17.46 8.90 -2.87
CA SER A 167 -17.00 10.01 -2.02
C SER A 167 -15.73 9.63 -1.28
N SER A 168 -15.71 8.45 -0.64
CA SER A 168 -14.54 7.91 0.04
C SER A 168 -13.37 7.68 -0.91
N GLN A 169 -13.64 7.21 -2.16
CA GLN A 169 -12.60 7.09 -3.20
C GLN A 169 -11.99 8.45 -3.55
N SER A 170 -12.80 9.50 -3.70
CA SER A 170 -12.30 10.85 -3.98
C SER A 170 -11.45 11.39 -2.84
N ILE A 171 -11.87 11.17 -1.60
CA ILE A 171 -11.13 11.62 -0.41
C ILE A 171 -9.77 10.94 -0.31
N ILE A 172 -9.71 9.61 -0.44
CA ILE A 172 -8.42 8.89 -0.33
C ILE A 172 -7.47 9.25 -1.47
N LYS A 173 -7.96 9.45 -2.70
CA LYS A 173 -7.16 9.94 -3.82
C LYS A 173 -6.49 11.26 -3.49
N HIS A 174 -7.23 12.19 -2.90
CA HIS A 174 -6.73 13.50 -2.49
C HIS A 174 -5.70 13.37 -1.35
N LEU A 175 -6.02 12.59 -0.32
CA LEU A 175 -5.11 12.33 0.79
C LEU A 175 -3.76 11.74 0.34
N LEU A 176 -3.76 10.80 -0.59
CA LEU A 176 -2.51 10.20 -1.09
C LEU A 176 -1.66 11.22 -1.86
N LYS A 177 -2.28 12.08 -2.67
CA LYS A 177 -1.57 13.16 -3.37
C LYS A 177 -0.97 14.17 -2.40
N GLU A 178 -1.76 14.64 -1.43
CA GLU A 178 -1.29 15.57 -0.41
C GLU A 178 -0.16 14.95 0.41
N TYR A 179 -0.31 13.70 0.81
CA TYR A 179 0.71 12.99 1.56
C TYR A 179 2.04 12.90 0.80
N ASN A 180 2.00 12.50 -0.48
CA ASN A 180 3.20 12.48 -1.34
C ASN A 180 3.82 13.88 -1.47
N GLN A 181 3.02 14.91 -1.74
CA GLN A 181 3.51 16.29 -1.92
C GLN A 181 4.15 16.85 -0.64
N GLN A 182 3.59 16.55 0.52
CA GLN A 182 4.07 17.08 1.80
C GLN A 182 5.30 16.34 2.33
N THR A 183 5.39 15.03 2.09
CA THR A 183 6.42 14.17 2.72
C THR A 183 7.47 13.68 1.73
N GLY A 184 7.22 13.73 0.44
CA GLY A 184 8.06 13.08 -0.57
C GLY A 184 8.04 11.55 -0.49
N ALA A 185 7.02 10.95 0.15
CA ALA A 185 6.90 9.51 0.28
C ALA A 185 6.72 8.84 -1.09
N THR A 186 7.33 7.67 -1.26
CA THR A 186 7.11 6.81 -2.42
C THR A 186 5.82 6.02 -2.21
N ILE A 187 4.86 6.12 -3.13
CA ILE A 187 3.55 5.51 -2.99
C ILE A 187 3.29 4.56 -4.15
N LEU A 188 2.96 3.31 -3.83
CA LEU A 188 2.55 2.29 -4.79
C LEU A 188 1.09 1.94 -4.54
N VAL A 189 0.32 1.99 -5.61
CA VAL A 189 -1.10 1.62 -5.59
C VAL A 189 -1.37 0.61 -6.69
N SER A 190 -1.90 -0.55 -6.36
CA SER A 190 -2.39 -1.47 -7.39
C SER A 190 -3.84 -1.19 -7.75
N SER A 191 -4.21 -1.49 -8.99
CA SER A 191 -5.61 -1.50 -9.42
C SER A 191 -5.81 -2.41 -10.64
N HIS A 192 -6.98 -3.04 -10.73
CA HIS A 192 -7.47 -3.66 -11.96
C HIS A 192 -8.23 -2.65 -12.86
N ASN A 193 -8.48 -1.43 -12.36
CA ASN A 193 -9.15 -0.36 -13.09
C ASN A 193 -8.19 0.83 -13.28
N LEU A 194 -7.79 1.06 -14.54
CA LEU A 194 -6.89 2.14 -14.92
C LEU A 194 -7.39 3.51 -14.50
N ASN A 195 -8.71 3.76 -14.58
CA ASN A 195 -9.29 5.07 -14.26
C ASN A 195 -9.03 5.49 -12.81
N HIS A 196 -8.96 4.54 -11.87
CA HIS A 196 -8.67 4.88 -10.48
C HIS A 196 -7.22 5.33 -10.26
N THR A 197 -6.29 4.80 -11.05
CA THR A 197 -4.85 5.07 -10.91
C THR A 197 -4.39 6.30 -11.67
N VAL A 198 -4.91 6.54 -12.87
CA VAL A 198 -4.54 7.72 -13.70
C VAL A 198 -4.84 9.04 -12.98
N ASP A 199 -5.94 9.09 -12.21
CA ASP A 199 -6.29 10.29 -11.45
C ASP A 199 -5.32 10.58 -10.28
N VAL A 200 -4.56 9.59 -9.82
CA VAL A 200 -3.73 9.70 -8.60
C VAL A 200 -2.25 9.61 -8.91
N CYS A 201 -1.87 8.67 -9.76
CA CYS A 201 -0.49 8.31 -10.01
C CYS A 201 -0.03 8.88 -11.35
N PRO A 202 0.96 9.78 -11.37
CA PRO A 202 1.53 10.28 -12.63
C PRO A 202 2.36 9.21 -13.37
N ARG A 203 2.83 8.17 -12.67
CA ARG A 203 3.54 7.04 -13.26
C ARG A 203 2.67 5.79 -13.19
N ILE A 204 2.51 5.09 -14.33
CA ILE A 204 1.66 3.90 -14.45
C ILE A 204 2.50 2.75 -15.03
N ALA A 205 2.61 1.66 -14.28
CA ALA A 205 3.16 0.40 -14.75
C ALA A 205 2.03 -0.59 -15.08
N LEU A 206 2.02 -1.08 -16.30
CA LEU A 206 1.08 -2.13 -16.72
C LEU A 206 1.71 -3.50 -16.52
N MET A 207 1.05 -4.34 -15.73
CA MET A 207 1.50 -5.70 -15.42
C MET A 207 0.60 -6.73 -16.07
N GLU A 208 1.20 -7.70 -16.75
CA GLU A 208 0.52 -8.82 -17.39
C GLU A 208 1.36 -10.08 -17.26
N HIS A 209 0.73 -11.21 -16.88
CA HIS A 209 1.39 -12.51 -16.74
C HIS A 209 2.72 -12.50 -15.96
N GLY A 210 2.78 -11.71 -14.90
CA GLY A 210 3.98 -11.59 -14.06
C GLY A 210 5.04 -10.61 -14.52
N HIS A 211 4.87 -9.98 -15.69
CA HIS A 211 5.82 -9.04 -16.28
C HIS A 211 5.28 -7.61 -16.28
N ILE A 212 6.16 -6.63 -16.11
CA ILE A 212 5.84 -5.23 -16.38
C ILE A 212 6.04 -5.00 -17.89
N ILE A 213 4.91 -4.87 -18.62
CA ILE A 213 4.94 -4.77 -20.09
C ILE A 213 4.98 -3.33 -20.61
N ARG A 214 4.60 -2.37 -19.76
CA ARG A 214 4.70 -0.93 -20.02
C ARG A 214 4.93 -0.16 -18.74
N ASP A 215 5.69 0.91 -18.85
CA ASP A 215 5.89 1.91 -17.81
C ASP A 215 5.75 3.30 -18.46
N ILE A 216 4.77 4.07 -18.02
CA ILE A 216 4.41 5.38 -18.56
C ILE A 216 4.57 6.39 -17.45
N ASP A 217 5.45 7.34 -17.64
CA ASP A 217 5.66 8.47 -16.75
C ASP A 217 5.17 9.76 -17.42
N ASN A 218 4.12 10.34 -16.85
CA ASN A 218 3.48 11.55 -17.39
C ASN A 218 3.93 12.82 -16.65
N ARG A 219 4.96 12.77 -15.80
CA ARG A 219 5.43 13.93 -15.04
C ARG A 219 5.99 15.03 -15.95
N ASP A 220 6.57 14.68 -17.08
CA ASP A 220 7.21 15.60 -18.01
C ASP A 220 6.29 16.09 -19.13
N GLY A 221 5.01 15.73 -19.11
CA GLY A 221 4.00 16.26 -20.05
C GLY A 221 4.22 15.86 -21.51
N SER A 222 4.83 14.70 -21.78
CA SER A 222 5.09 14.18 -23.13
C SER A 222 4.05 13.18 -23.59
#